data_89619f4b52d3cba7f5df31e7bfcbb164
#
_entry.id   89619f4b52d3cba7f5df31e7bfcbb164
#
_cell.length_a   1.000
_cell.length_b   1.000
_cell.length_c   1.000
_cell.angle_alpha   90.00
_cell.angle_beta   90.00
_cell.angle_gamma   90.00
#
_symmetry.space_group_name_H-M   'P 1'
#
loop_
_entity.id
_entity.type
_entity.pdbx_description
1 polymer ?
#
loop_
_entity_poly.entity_id
_entity_poly.type
_entity_poly.pdbx_seq_one_letter_code
_entity_poly.pdbx_strand_id
1 'polypeptide(L)'
;MKKEILFLKKYQKDFHELLKESFDENTGKLIKIKNTFLNCSKKGGKLIIIGNGGSSSISSHFSVDITKNAGLRCVNFNEPNLITCFANDYGYEKWAEKAIDFYANKFDVVILISSSGCSKNIINAGKFSKKKGIKTITLTGNNKNNPLKKIGDLNLWVDSKVYNYVENIHQIFLLSIVDLLIGNSIYSVQK
;
A
#
# COMPACT_ATOMS: atom_id res chain seq x y z
N MET A 1 -35.95 -1.75 7.06
CA MET A 1 -35.66 -3.12 6.57
C MET A 1 -35.60 -3.23 5.05
N LYS A 2 -36.67 -2.99 4.23
CA LYS A 2 -36.61 -3.14 2.75
C LYS A 2 -35.60 -2.21 2.08
N LYS A 3 -35.49 -0.94 2.50
CA LYS A 3 -34.50 0.04 1.98
C LYS A 3 -33.06 -0.35 2.32
N GLU A 4 -32.83 -0.85 3.53
CA GLU A 4 -31.48 -1.29 3.98
C GLU A 4 -31.01 -2.53 3.21
N ILE A 5 -31.93 -3.49 2.98
CA ILE A 5 -31.64 -4.67 2.14
C ILE A 5 -31.26 -4.23 0.72
N LEU A 6 -32.00 -3.29 0.13
CA LEU A 6 -31.69 -2.77 -1.19
C LEU A 6 -30.33 -2.05 -1.24
N PHE A 7 -30.03 -1.25 -0.20
CA PHE A 7 -28.72 -0.58 -0.07
C PHE A 7 -27.59 -1.60 -0.02
N LEU A 8 -27.68 -2.63 0.84
CA LEU A 8 -26.63 -3.64 0.97
C LEU A 8 -26.45 -4.47 -0.31
N LYS A 9 -27.53 -4.82 -1.00
CA LYS A 9 -27.45 -5.51 -2.29
C LYS A 9 -26.75 -4.64 -3.35
N LYS A 10 -27.10 -3.35 -3.41
CA LYS A 10 -26.43 -2.40 -4.30
C LYS A 10 -24.95 -2.24 -3.95
N TYR A 11 -24.63 -2.07 -2.66
CA TYR A 11 -23.25 -1.97 -2.17
C TYR A 11 -22.41 -3.17 -2.60
N GLN A 12 -22.93 -4.38 -2.42
CA GLN A 12 -22.26 -5.61 -2.82
C GLN A 12 -22.04 -5.67 -4.34
N LYS A 13 -23.07 -5.33 -5.13
CA LYS A 13 -22.97 -5.32 -6.58
C LYS A 13 -21.92 -4.33 -7.07
N ASP A 14 -22.01 -3.08 -6.64
CA ASP A 14 -21.09 -2.01 -7.04
C ASP A 14 -19.63 -2.35 -6.66
N PHE A 15 -19.42 -2.92 -5.46
CA PHE A 15 -18.10 -3.35 -5.02
C PHE A 15 -17.57 -4.51 -5.86
N HIS A 16 -18.39 -5.50 -6.19
CA HIS A 16 -17.98 -6.65 -7.00
C HIS A 16 -17.56 -6.22 -8.42
N GLU A 17 -18.33 -5.34 -9.05
CA GLU A 17 -18.03 -4.82 -10.39
C GLU A 17 -16.69 -4.03 -10.35
N LEU A 18 -16.53 -3.11 -9.40
CA LEU A 18 -15.30 -2.33 -9.23
C LEU A 18 -14.07 -3.21 -8.94
N LEU A 19 -14.22 -4.25 -8.12
CA LEU A 19 -13.14 -5.19 -7.81
C LEU A 19 -12.67 -5.90 -9.08
N LYS A 20 -13.61 -6.42 -9.87
CA LYS A 20 -13.29 -7.09 -11.13
C LYS A 20 -12.54 -6.17 -12.10
N GLU A 21 -13.07 -4.97 -12.36
CA GLU A 21 -12.43 -3.96 -13.22
C GLU A 21 -11.04 -3.58 -12.72
N SER A 22 -10.90 -3.40 -11.41
CA SER A 22 -9.62 -3.06 -10.80
C SER A 22 -8.56 -4.15 -10.99
N PHE A 23 -8.93 -5.43 -10.94
CA PHE A 23 -8.02 -6.53 -11.25
C PHE A 23 -7.69 -6.60 -12.74
N ASP A 24 -8.69 -6.49 -13.61
CA ASP A 24 -8.48 -6.52 -15.06
C ASP A 24 -7.46 -5.45 -15.50
N GLU A 25 -7.55 -4.24 -14.94
CA GLU A 25 -6.63 -3.13 -15.25
C GLU A 25 -5.23 -3.27 -14.62
N ASN A 26 -5.10 -3.97 -13.49
CA ASN A 26 -3.87 -3.96 -12.70
C ASN A 26 -3.13 -5.29 -12.62
N THR A 27 -3.65 -6.40 -13.16
CA THR A 27 -3.01 -7.73 -13.10
C THR A 27 -1.54 -7.70 -13.55
N GLY A 28 -1.24 -7.07 -14.67
CA GLY A 28 0.16 -6.93 -15.14
C GLY A 28 1.05 -6.12 -14.18
N LYS A 29 0.49 -5.14 -13.48
CA LYS A 29 1.22 -4.35 -12.48
C LYS A 29 1.45 -5.14 -11.19
N LEU A 30 0.47 -5.93 -10.75
CA LEU A 30 0.61 -6.83 -9.58
C LEU A 30 1.78 -7.80 -9.78
N ILE A 31 1.90 -8.40 -10.98
CA ILE A 31 3.02 -9.27 -11.33
C ILE A 31 4.36 -8.50 -11.31
N LYS A 32 4.40 -7.28 -11.86
CA LYS A 32 5.60 -6.42 -11.83
C LYS A 32 5.99 -6.06 -10.40
N ILE A 33 5.03 -5.76 -9.53
CA ILE A 33 5.26 -5.46 -8.11
C ILE A 33 5.82 -6.69 -7.40
N LYS A 34 5.22 -7.87 -7.58
CA LYS A 34 5.75 -9.14 -7.06
C LYS A 34 7.22 -9.32 -7.43
N ASN A 35 7.56 -9.14 -8.71
CA ASN A 35 8.94 -9.27 -9.19
C ASN A 35 9.88 -8.21 -8.60
N THR A 36 9.38 -6.99 -8.38
CA THR A 36 10.11 -5.90 -7.70
C THR A 36 10.43 -6.29 -6.25
N PHE A 37 9.50 -6.90 -5.53
CA PHE A 37 9.71 -7.38 -4.15
C PHE A 37 10.77 -8.49 -4.09
N LEU A 38 10.69 -9.48 -4.99
CA LEU A 38 11.69 -10.53 -5.07
C LEU A 38 13.10 -9.98 -5.36
N ASN A 39 13.18 -8.99 -6.26
CA ASN A 39 14.45 -8.35 -6.61
C ASN A 39 15.03 -7.52 -5.45
N CYS A 40 14.18 -6.84 -4.69
CA CYS A 40 14.54 -6.17 -3.44
C CYS A 40 15.16 -7.16 -2.45
N SER A 41 14.45 -8.25 -2.16
CA SER A 41 14.91 -9.29 -1.22
C SER A 41 16.24 -9.92 -1.65
N LYS A 42 16.39 -10.28 -2.94
CA LYS A 42 17.65 -10.82 -3.49
C LYS A 42 18.85 -9.89 -3.29
N LYS A 43 18.63 -8.57 -3.25
CA LYS A 43 19.66 -7.56 -3.00
C LYS A 43 19.88 -7.23 -1.52
N GLY A 44 19.23 -7.96 -0.62
CA GLY A 44 19.29 -7.72 0.82
C GLY A 44 18.46 -6.52 1.30
N GLY A 45 17.59 -5.96 0.46
CA GLY A 45 16.67 -4.89 0.81
C GLY A 45 15.48 -5.38 1.64
N LYS A 46 14.68 -4.42 2.10
CA LYS A 46 13.39 -4.65 2.78
C LYS A 46 12.29 -3.81 2.14
N LEU A 47 11.06 -4.17 2.40
CA LEU A 47 9.90 -3.37 2.04
C LEU A 47 9.58 -2.41 3.19
N ILE A 48 9.22 -1.18 2.85
CA ILE A 48 8.75 -0.16 3.78
C ILE A 48 7.37 0.27 3.32
N ILE A 49 6.35 0.07 4.15
CA ILE A 49 4.97 0.39 3.77
C ILE A 49 4.36 1.41 4.73
N ILE A 50 3.77 2.48 4.19
CA ILE A 50 3.25 3.60 4.97
C ILE A 50 1.88 4.05 4.41
N GLY A 51 0.95 4.31 5.32
CA GLY A 51 -0.35 4.91 5.05
C GLY A 51 -0.90 5.64 6.27
N ASN A 52 -2.03 6.32 6.13
CA ASN A 52 -2.75 6.96 7.23
C ASN A 52 -4.08 6.24 7.49
N GLY A 53 -4.58 6.23 8.72
CA GLY A 53 -5.90 5.70 9.06
C GLY A 53 -6.10 4.25 8.60
N GLY A 54 -7.14 3.98 7.79
CA GLY A 54 -7.39 2.65 7.21
C GLY A 54 -6.21 2.14 6.38
N SER A 55 -5.56 3.02 5.63
CA SER A 55 -4.32 2.67 4.90
C SER A 55 -3.16 2.28 5.82
N SER A 56 -3.12 2.80 7.06
CA SER A 56 -2.16 2.38 8.10
C SER A 56 -2.47 0.95 8.57
N SER A 57 -3.74 0.62 8.79
CA SER A 57 -4.17 -0.74 9.15
C SER A 57 -3.81 -1.76 8.06
N ILE A 58 -4.02 -1.40 6.79
CA ILE A 58 -3.61 -2.21 5.63
C ILE A 58 -2.10 -2.42 5.64
N SER A 59 -1.32 -1.36 5.92
CA SER A 59 0.15 -1.43 5.99
C SER A 59 0.62 -2.40 7.08
N SER A 60 0.00 -2.37 8.26
CA SER A 60 0.31 -3.28 9.36
C SER A 60 0.00 -4.73 9.01
N HIS A 61 -1.20 -5.00 8.48
CA HIS A 61 -1.60 -6.35 8.07
C HIS A 61 -0.64 -6.91 7.01
N PHE A 62 -0.44 -6.17 5.93
CA PHE A 62 0.46 -6.60 4.85
C PHE A 62 1.89 -6.85 5.34
N SER A 63 2.43 -5.99 6.21
CA SER A 63 3.81 -6.15 6.70
C SER A 63 4.03 -7.44 7.49
N VAL A 64 3.03 -7.86 8.26
CA VAL A 64 3.06 -9.14 9.00
C VAL A 64 2.96 -10.31 8.03
N ASP A 65 1.99 -10.29 7.13
CA ASP A 65 1.73 -11.42 6.24
C ASP A 65 2.87 -11.67 5.26
N ILE A 66 3.39 -10.64 4.62
CA ILE A 66 4.50 -10.81 3.67
C ILE A 66 5.78 -11.25 4.36
N THR A 67 6.01 -10.80 5.60
CA THR A 67 7.19 -11.22 6.36
C THR A 67 7.06 -12.66 6.82
N LYS A 68 5.93 -13.02 7.45
CA LYS A 68 5.71 -14.33 8.02
C LYS A 68 5.51 -15.40 6.95
N ASN A 69 4.66 -15.12 5.95
CA ASN A 69 4.18 -16.13 5.03
C ASN A 69 5.01 -16.22 3.74
N ALA A 70 5.53 -15.08 3.24
CA ALA A 70 6.35 -15.05 2.03
C ALA A 70 7.86 -14.86 2.29
N GLY A 71 8.29 -14.72 3.56
CA GLY A 71 9.69 -14.60 3.95
C GLY A 71 10.38 -13.30 3.51
N LEU A 72 9.64 -12.29 3.10
CA LEU A 72 10.21 -11.01 2.69
C LEU A 72 10.16 -10.00 3.83
N ARG A 73 11.29 -9.43 4.21
CA ARG A 73 11.36 -8.43 5.28
C ARG A 73 10.53 -7.20 4.92
N CYS A 74 9.54 -6.88 5.75
CA CYS A 74 8.70 -5.70 5.58
C CYS A 74 8.51 -4.99 6.93
N VAL A 75 8.57 -3.67 6.92
CA VAL A 75 8.33 -2.82 8.09
C VAL A 75 7.30 -1.75 7.77
N ASN A 76 6.56 -1.35 8.78
CA ASN A 76 5.73 -0.13 8.77
C ASN A 76 6.15 0.74 9.96
N PHE A 77 5.73 1.99 9.95
CA PHE A 77 6.08 2.96 11.01
C PHE A 77 4.83 3.45 11.75
N ASN A 78 3.91 2.53 12.06
CA ASN A 78 2.64 2.84 12.74
C ASN A 78 2.78 2.92 14.27
N GLU A 79 3.99 3.00 14.80
CA GLU A 79 4.26 3.18 16.21
C GLU A 79 3.86 4.59 16.66
N PRO A 80 2.97 4.73 17.67
CA PRO A 80 2.52 6.05 18.10
C PRO A 80 3.64 6.97 18.56
N ASN A 81 4.64 6.43 19.27
CA ASN A 81 5.80 7.20 19.73
C ASN A 81 6.67 7.69 18.57
N LEU A 82 6.88 6.90 17.53
CA LEU A 82 7.61 7.34 16.33
C LEU A 82 6.85 8.47 15.61
N ILE A 83 5.55 8.27 15.37
CA ILE A 83 4.73 9.26 14.67
C ILE A 83 4.66 10.56 15.46
N THR A 84 4.42 10.49 16.78
CA THR A 84 4.29 11.69 17.63
C THR A 84 5.60 12.41 17.78
N CYS A 85 6.73 11.71 17.98
CA CYS A 85 8.04 12.30 18.04
C CYS A 85 8.40 13.02 16.73
N PHE A 86 8.31 12.32 15.60
CA PHE A 86 8.67 12.92 14.31
C PHE A 86 7.70 14.01 13.88
N ALA A 87 6.42 13.90 14.22
CA ALA A 87 5.45 14.97 13.96
C ALA A 87 5.71 16.19 14.81
N ASN A 88 6.11 16.03 16.07
CA ASN A 88 6.49 17.14 16.94
C ASN A 88 7.74 17.87 16.45
N ASP A 89 8.78 17.12 16.06
CA ASP A 89 10.09 17.69 15.74
C ASP A 89 10.17 18.23 14.30
N TYR A 90 9.48 17.59 13.35
CA TYR A 90 9.57 17.91 11.92
C TYR A 90 8.26 18.38 11.29
N GLY A 91 7.16 18.31 12.03
CA GLY A 91 5.80 18.55 11.55
C GLY A 91 5.15 17.31 10.94
N TYR A 92 3.81 17.21 11.11
CA TYR A 92 3.04 16.03 10.64
C TYR A 92 3.21 15.74 9.14
N GLU A 93 3.41 16.77 8.34
CA GLU A 93 3.60 16.61 6.89
C GLU A 93 4.93 15.96 6.50
N LYS A 94 5.88 15.84 7.44
CA LYS A 94 7.23 15.31 7.19
C LYS A 94 7.55 14.03 7.96
N TRP A 95 6.71 13.57 8.88
CA TRP A 95 7.06 12.40 9.70
C TRP A 95 7.39 11.16 8.86
N ALA A 96 6.59 10.89 7.82
CA ALA A 96 6.79 9.72 6.94
C ALA A 96 8.05 9.85 6.08
N GLU A 97 8.35 11.07 5.59
CA GLU A 97 9.61 11.38 4.91
C GLU A 97 10.80 11.12 5.81
N LYS A 98 10.73 11.58 7.07
CA LYS A 98 11.80 11.40 8.06
C LYS A 98 11.97 9.94 8.46
N ALA A 99 10.90 9.19 8.61
CA ALA A 99 10.98 7.75 8.85
C ALA A 99 11.75 7.05 7.71
N ILE A 100 11.47 7.40 6.45
CA ILE A 100 12.21 6.86 5.31
C ILE A 100 13.67 7.32 5.34
N ASP A 101 13.95 8.59 5.66
CA ASP A 101 15.32 9.13 5.71
C ASP A 101 16.21 8.38 6.70
N PHE A 102 15.68 8.03 7.87
CA PHE A 102 16.44 7.33 8.92
C PHE A 102 16.53 5.80 8.70
N TYR A 103 15.52 5.18 8.11
CA TYR A 103 15.40 3.71 8.11
C TYR A 103 15.57 3.05 6.75
N ALA A 104 15.50 3.80 5.64
CA ALA A 104 15.60 3.21 4.33
C ALA A 104 17.05 3.08 3.84
N ASN A 105 17.32 1.99 3.14
CA ASN A 105 18.59 1.69 2.48
C ASN A 105 18.43 1.67 0.95
N LYS A 106 19.54 1.67 0.23
CA LYS A 106 19.62 1.78 -1.24
C LYS A 106 18.75 0.77 -2.00
N PHE A 107 18.60 -0.45 -1.50
CA PHE A 107 17.91 -1.54 -2.20
C PHE A 107 16.48 -1.76 -1.70
N ASP A 108 16.02 -0.93 -0.77
CA ASP A 108 14.67 -1.01 -0.25
C ASP A 108 13.62 -0.60 -1.29
N VAL A 109 12.39 -1.02 -1.05
CA VAL A 109 11.23 -0.60 -1.82
C VAL A 109 10.26 0.08 -0.87
N VAL A 110 9.85 1.30 -1.22
CA VAL A 110 8.86 2.06 -0.45
C VAL A 110 7.49 1.90 -1.09
N ILE A 111 6.50 1.54 -0.27
CA ILE A 111 5.09 1.37 -0.65
C ILE A 111 4.28 2.43 0.09
N LEU A 112 3.60 3.29 -0.65
CA LEU A 112 2.85 4.41 -0.12
C LEU A 112 1.37 4.29 -0.46
N ILE A 113 0.52 4.31 0.57
CA ILE A 113 -0.93 4.16 0.42
C ILE A 113 -1.62 5.47 0.79
N SER A 114 -2.41 5.99 -0.13
CA SER A 114 -3.30 7.12 0.11
C SER A 114 -4.53 7.02 -0.79
N SER A 115 -5.69 6.71 -0.23
CA SER A 115 -6.94 6.52 -0.99
C SER A 115 -7.30 7.75 -1.81
N SER A 116 -7.07 8.97 -1.30
CA SER A 116 -7.25 10.22 -2.05
C SER A 116 -6.10 10.54 -3.01
N GLY A 117 -4.91 9.99 -2.75
CA GLY A 117 -3.67 10.37 -3.42
C GLY A 117 -3.17 11.78 -3.09
N CYS A 118 -3.75 12.45 -2.07
CA CYS A 118 -3.52 13.86 -1.74
C CYS A 118 -2.96 14.10 -0.33
N SER A 119 -2.73 13.05 0.48
CA SER A 119 -2.17 13.20 1.83
C SER A 119 -0.75 13.77 1.79
N LYS A 120 -0.54 14.95 2.35
CA LYS A 120 0.72 15.71 2.22
C LYS A 120 1.93 14.95 2.75
N ASN A 121 1.82 14.30 3.92
CA ASN A 121 2.90 13.47 4.49
C ASN A 121 3.29 12.31 3.56
N ILE A 122 2.33 11.67 2.90
CA ILE A 122 2.56 10.55 1.97
C ILE A 122 3.17 11.05 0.65
N ILE A 123 2.71 12.21 0.15
CA ILE A 123 3.29 12.87 -1.03
C ILE A 123 4.74 13.28 -0.77
N ASN A 124 5.04 13.86 0.39
CA ASN A 124 6.41 14.26 0.76
C ASN A 124 7.32 13.04 0.87
N ALA A 125 6.85 11.96 1.51
CA ALA A 125 7.56 10.69 1.56
C ALA A 125 7.87 10.14 0.15
N GLY A 126 6.91 10.20 -0.78
CA GLY A 126 7.10 9.76 -2.15
C GLY A 126 8.11 10.61 -2.92
N LYS A 127 8.03 11.94 -2.81
CA LYS A 127 9.02 12.86 -3.42
C LYS A 127 10.42 12.62 -2.89
N PHE A 128 10.54 12.41 -1.59
CA PHE A 128 11.81 12.12 -0.94
C PHE A 128 12.40 10.79 -1.43
N SER A 129 11.60 9.71 -1.42
CA SER A 129 12.02 8.40 -1.91
C SER A 129 12.54 8.46 -3.34
N LYS A 130 11.82 9.19 -4.21
CA LYS A 130 12.24 9.41 -5.59
C LYS A 130 13.56 10.18 -5.70
N LYS A 131 13.73 11.24 -4.90
CA LYS A 131 14.98 12.02 -4.83
C LYS A 131 16.18 11.17 -4.39
N LYS A 132 15.95 10.21 -3.50
CA LYS A 132 16.99 9.25 -3.03
C LYS A 132 17.20 8.06 -3.98
N GLY A 133 16.46 7.96 -5.07
CA GLY A 133 16.53 6.84 -6.01
C GLY A 133 15.97 5.53 -5.47
N ILE A 134 15.14 5.59 -4.42
CA ILE A 134 14.49 4.42 -3.83
C ILE A 134 13.26 4.06 -4.65
N LYS A 135 13.15 2.79 -5.04
CA LYS A 135 12.00 2.29 -5.80
C LYS A 135 10.70 2.51 -5.03
N THR A 136 9.75 3.19 -5.65
CA THR A 136 8.52 3.63 -4.99
C THR A 136 7.29 3.07 -5.68
N ILE A 137 6.44 2.40 -4.92
CA ILE A 137 5.14 1.87 -5.35
C ILE A 137 4.06 2.65 -4.63
N THR A 138 3.00 3.02 -5.34
CA THR A 138 1.90 3.81 -4.76
C THR A 138 0.56 3.12 -4.99
N LEU A 139 -0.31 3.17 -3.99
CA LEU A 139 -1.70 2.73 -4.08
C LEU A 139 -2.60 3.94 -3.88
N THR A 140 -3.46 4.22 -4.85
CA THR A 140 -4.32 5.40 -4.86
C THR A 140 -5.71 5.09 -5.40
N GLY A 141 -6.66 5.95 -5.09
CA GLY A 141 -7.99 5.94 -5.68
C GLY A 141 -8.38 7.35 -6.12
N ASN A 142 -9.67 7.63 -6.10
CA ASN A 142 -10.25 8.93 -6.35
C ASN A 142 -9.83 9.53 -7.71
N ASN A 143 -9.30 10.73 -7.74
CA ASN A 143 -8.95 11.41 -8.98
C ASN A 143 -7.82 10.67 -9.72
N LYS A 144 -8.05 10.35 -11.00
CA LYS A 144 -7.07 9.67 -11.87
C LYS A 144 -5.74 10.43 -11.98
N ASN A 145 -5.77 11.74 -11.82
CA ASN A 145 -4.60 12.64 -11.91
C ASN A 145 -4.04 13.05 -10.54
N ASN A 146 -4.32 12.29 -9.48
CA ASN A 146 -3.83 12.62 -8.14
C ASN A 146 -2.30 12.70 -8.06
N PRO A 147 -1.76 13.55 -7.14
CA PRO A 147 -0.32 13.80 -7.06
C PRO A 147 0.50 12.55 -6.74
N LEU A 148 0.03 11.70 -5.82
CA LEU A 148 0.79 10.52 -5.39
C LEU A 148 0.94 9.48 -6.52
N LYS A 149 -0.11 9.32 -7.34
CA LYS A 149 -0.05 8.45 -8.52
C LYS A 149 1.07 8.82 -9.48
N LYS A 150 1.31 10.13 -9.67
CA LYS A 150 2.35 10.63 -10.58
C LYS A 150 3.78 10.43 -10.06
N ILE A 151 3.94 10.17 -8.76
CA ILE A 151 5.24 10.00 -8.10
C ILE A 151 5.71 8.55 -8.21
N GLY A 152 4.80 7.58 -8.06
CA GLY A 152 5.16 6.16 -8.04
C GLY A 152 5.78 5.66 -9.35
N ASP A 153 6.80 4.82 -9.24
CA ASP A 153 7.32 4.07 -10.39
C ASP A 153 6.31 3.03 -10.90
N LEU A 154 5.52 2.49 -9.99
CA LEU A 154 4.34 1.66 -10.25
C LEU A 154 3.19 2.19 -9.39
N ASN A 155 2.01 2.25 -9.96
CA ASN A 155 0.82 2.69 -9.24
C ASN A 155 -0.34 1.71 -9.46
N LEU A 156 -0.98 1.31 -8.37
CA LEU A 156 -2.26 0.61 -8.36
C LEU A 156 -3.34 1.66 -8.06
N TRP A 157 -4.13 2.00 -9.06
CA TRP A 157 -5.20 2.98 -8.94
C TRP A 157 -6.56 2.29 -9.01
N VAL A 158 -7.47 2.72 -8.15
CA VAL A 158 -8.86 2.24 -8.09
C VAL A 158 -9.78 3.38 -8.47
N ASP A 159 -10.59 3.21 -9.52
CA ASP A 159 -11.50 4.24 -10.02
C ASP A 159 -12.75 4.36 -9.15
N SER A 160 -12.58 4.88 -7.96
CA SER A 160 -13.69 5.12 -7.03
C SER A 160 -13.39 6.28 -6.09
N LYS A 161 -14.47 7.00 -5.69
CA LYS A 161 -14.45 8.02 -4.63
C LYS A 161 -14.93 7.47 -3.30
N VAL A 162 -15.39 6.22 -3.25
CA VAL A 162 -15.87 5.56 -2.03
C VAL A 162 -14.68 5.02 -1.27
N TYR A 163 -14.32 5.66 -0.15
CA TYR A 163 -13.14 5.28 0.65
C TYR A 163 -13.11 3.80 1.00
N ASN A 164 -14.20 3.25 1.52
CA ASN A 164 -14.26 1.85 1.92
C ASN A 164 -14.02 0.88 0.74
N TYR A 165 -14.47 1.22 -0.47
CA TYR A 165 -14.20 0.41 -1.66
C TYR A 165 -12.72 0.45 -2.02
N VAL A 166 -12.15 1.66 -2.08
CA VAL A 166 -10.74 1.87 -2.43
C VAL A 166 -9.82 1.15 -1.43
N GLU A 167 -10.05 1.31 -0.13
CA GLU A 167 -9.23 0.71 0.93
C GLU A 167 -9.31 -0.81 0.91
N ASN A 168 -10.50 -1.39 0.77
CA ASN A 168 -10.65 -2.84 0.68
C ASN A 168 -9.95 -3.41 -0.57
N ILE A 169 -10.06 -2.75 -1.73
CA ILE A 169 -9.38 -3.20 -2.94
C ILE A 169 -7.85 -3.06 -2.80
N HIS A 170 -7.34 -1.99 -2.18
CA HIS A 170 -5.91 -1.87 -1.86
C HIS A 170 -5.42 -3.03 -1.00
N GLN A 171 -6.19 -3.42 0.01
CA GLN A 171 -5.86 -4.57 0.86
C GLN A 171 -5.86 -5.86 0.06
N ILE A 172 -6.89 -6.11 -0.75
CA ILE A 172 -6.99 -7.30 -1.60
C ILE A 172 -5.81 -7.38 -2.58
N PHE A 173 -5.42 -6.27 -3.21
CA PHE A 173 -4.25 -6.22 -4.08
C PHE A 173 -2.97 -6.65 -3.36
N LEU A 174 -2.72 -6.10 -2.18
CA LEU A 174 -1.51 -6.41 -1.43
C LEU A 174 -1.49 -7.86 -0.95
N LEU A 175 -2.60 -8.38 -0.43
CA LEU A 175 -2.70 -9.77 0.01
C LEU A 175 -2.63 -10.76 -1.17
N SER A 176 -3.22 -10.42 -2.32
CA SER A 176 -3.07 -11.24 -3.53
C SER A 176 -1.61 -11.34 -4.02
N ILE A 177 -0.79 -10.31 -3.77
CA ILE A 177 0.66 -10.37 -4.03
C ILE A 177 1.34 -11.33 -3.05
N VAL A 178 0.92 -11.38 -1.79
CA VAL A 178 1.45 -12.36 -0.81
C VAL A 178 1.16 -13.78 -1.28
N ASP A 179 -0.11 -14.07 -1.64
CA ASP A 179 -0.51 -15.39 -2.13
C ASP A 179 0.22 -15.76 -3.44
N LEU A 180 0.41 -14.77 -4.32
CA LEU A 180 1.17 -14.96 -5.57
C LEU A 180 2.67 -15.26 -5.33
N LEU A 181 3.25 -14.74 -4.25
CA LEU A 181 4.63 -15.03 -3.82
C LEU A 181 4.75 -16.44 -3.25
N ILE A 182 3.76 -16.88 -2.47
CA ILE A 182 3.68 -18.23 -1.91
C ILE A 182 3.37 -19.25 -3.02
N GLY A 183 2.65 -18.85 -4.06
CA GLY A 183 2.18 -19.72 -5.14
C GLY A 183 0.88 -20.46 -4.84
N ASN A 184 0.25 -20.17 -3.70
CA ASN A 184 -1.01 -20.78 -3.27
C ASN A 184 -1.74 -19.84 -2.30
N SER A 185 -3.07 -19.83 -2.35
CA SER A 185 -3.91 -19.11 -1.39
C SER A 185 -4.30 -19.95 -0.15
N ILE A 186 -3.98 -21.25 -0.17
CA ILE A 186 -4.18 -22.15 0.97
C ILE A 186 -2.81 -22.60 1.45
N TYR A 187 -2.41 -22.15 2.61
CA TYR A 187 -1.14 -22.50 3.24
C TYR A 187 -1.30 -22.78 4.73
N SER A 188 -0.58 -23.79 5.22
CA SER A 188 -0.57 -24.12 6.65
C SER A 188 0.24 -23.09 7.42
N VAL A 189 -0.21 -22.75 8.63
CA VAL A 189 0.63 -22.04 9.59
C VAL A 189 1.81 -22.94 9.92
N GLN A 190 3.00 -22.60 9.44
CA GLN A 190 4.21 -23.31 9.84
C GLN A 190 4.38 -23.12 11.35
N LYS A 191 4.39 -24.23 12.08
CA LYS A 191 4.69 -24.28 13.52
C LYS A 191 6.20 -24.18 13.75
#